data_2e8c582b82f55a9a715e15f05753212d
#
_entry.id   2e8c582b82f55a9a715e15f05753212d
#
_cell.length_a   1.000
_cell.length_b   1.000
_cell.length_c   1.000
_cell.angle_alpha   90.00
_cell.angle_beta   90.00
_cell.angle_gamma   90.00
#
_symmetry.space_group_name_H-M   'P 1'
#
loop_
_entity.id
_entity.type
_entity.pdbx_description
1 polymer ?
#
loop_
_entity_poly.entity_id
_entity_poly.type
_entity_poly.pdbx_seq_one_letter_code
_entity_poly.pdbx_strand_id
1 'polypeptide(L)'
;INIDLKGALSLQNIRINVPSTFTVGVSKEPSIMANAAERLLGFKIPEIEKLAEEIILGQLRLTVASLTIEQINQDRDAFLSLITQNVDQELRKFGLTQLNVNIVDITDESDYIESIGKKAAATAVENARVDVANAERDGAIGAAIASKEREITVAENMAAAEKGRKAADCLLYTSPSPRDSRK
;
A
#
# COMPACT_ATOMS: atom_id res chain seq x y z
N ILE A 1 14.55 -4.55 -27.39
CA ILE A 1 13.38 -4.15 -28.19
C ILE A 1 12.61 -3.12 -27.39
N ASN A 2 12.42 -1.93 -27.95
CA ASN A 2 11.60 -0.91 -27.36
C ASN A 2 10.20 -0.98 -27.98
N ILE A 3 9.17 -1.06 -27.15
CA ILE A 3 7.79 -1.22 -27.57
C ILE A 3 6.96 -0.08 -27.04
N ASP A 4 6.46 0.76 -27.93
CA ASP A 4 5.53 1.84 -27.62
C ASP A 4 4.09 1.39 -27.89
N LEU A 5 3.47 0.73 -26.93
CA LEU A 5 2.06 0.38 -27.04
C LEU A 5 1.22 1.64 -26.82
N LYS A 6 0.64 2.17 -27.90
CA LYS A 6 -0.22 3.35 -27.89
C LYS A 6 -1.67 3.01 -28.13
N GLY A 7 -2.56 3.66 -27.38
CA GLY A 7 -4.00 3.57 -27.58
C GLY A 7 -4.59 2.18 -27.29
N ALA A 8 -3.97 1.38 -26.42
CA ALA A 8 -4.55 0.10 -26.02
C ALA A 8 -5.79 0.34 -25.16
N LEU A 9 -6.86 -0.39 -25.42
CA LEU A 9 -8.10 -0.31 -24.65
C LEU A 9 -8.02 -1.23 -23.43
N SER A 10 -8.25 -0.66 -22.24
CA SER A 10 -8.45 -1.42 -21.01
C SER A 10 -9.83 -2.08 -20.99
N LEU A 11 -10.10 -2.91 -19.99
CA LEU A 11 -11.41 -3.53 -19.76
C LEU A 11 -12.55 -2.49 -19.68
N GLN A 12 -12.26 -1.27 -19.25
CA GLN A 12 -13.20 -0.16 -19.13
C GLN A 12 -13.29 0.70 -20.41
N ASN A 13 -12.74 0.25 -21.55
CA ASN A 13 -12.66 0.98 -22.81
C ASN A 13 -11.91 2.34 -22.73
N ILE A 14 -11.01 2.49 -21.79
CA ILE A 14 -10.15 3.67 -21.68
C ILE A 14 -8.84 3.38 -22.41
N ARG A 15 -8.39 4.33 -23.24
CA ARG A 15 -7.15 4.22 -23.99
C ARG A 15 -5.96 4.54 -23.12
N ILE A 16 -5.03 3.60 -23.06
CA ILE A 16 -3.78 3.76 -22.31
C ILE A 16 -2.57 3.58 -23.22
N ASN A 17 -1.49 4.23 -22.85
CA ASN A 17 -0.19 4.10 -23.46
C ASN A 17 0.76 3.42 -22.47
N VAL A 18 1.40 2.34 -22.92
CA VAL A 18 2.30 1.53 -22.09
C VAL A 18 3.66 1.42 -22.78
N PRO A 19 4.52 2.42 -22.66
CA PRO A 19 5.87 2.34 -23.19
C PRO A 19 6.67 1.32 -22.38
N SER A 20 7.29 0.38 -23.06
CA SER A 20 8.00 -0.74 -22.43
C SER A 20 9.24 -1.16 -23.19
N THR A 21 10.23 -1.69 -22.47
CA THR A 21 11.46 -2.22 -23.03
C THR A 21 11.60 -3.68 -22.65
N PHE A 22 11.74 -4.53 -23.64
CA PHE A 22 11.94 -5.97 -23.48
C PHE A 22 13.33 -6.37 -23.92
N THR A 23 14.00 -7.20 -23.12
CA THR A 23 15.22 -7.89 -23.52
C THR A 23 14.87 -9.35 -23.77
N VAL A 24 15.05 -9.78 -25.01
CA VAL A 24 14.72 -11.13 -25.48
C VAL A 24 16.00 -11.81 -25.95
N GLY A 25 16.11 -13.10 -25.70
CA GLY A 25 17.22 -13.92 -26.15
C GLY A 25 16.75 -15.30 -26.61
N VAL A 26 17.62 -16.04 -27.27
CA VAL A 26 17.35 -17.43 -27.58
C VAL A 26 17.47 -18.29 -26.33
N SER A 27 16.49 -19.16 -26.09
CA SER A 27 16.51 -20.03 -24.92
C SER A 27 17.69 -21.01 -24.96
N LYS A 28 18.26 -21.28 -23.79
CA LYS A 28 19.32 -22.30 -23.62
C LYS A 28 18.75 -23.68 -23.32
N GLU A 29 17.46 -23.80 -23.15
CA GLU A 29 16.77 -25.06 -22.87
C GLU A 29 16.68 -25.88 -24.15
N PRO A 30 17.15 -27.13 -24.19
CA PRO A 30 17.24 -27.93 -25.42
C PRO A 30 15.90 -28.11 -26.16
N SER A 31 14.81 -28.26 -25.40
CA SER A 31 13.46 -28.42 -25.97
C SER A 31 12.97 -27.15 -26.68
N ILE A 32 13.27 -25.98 -26.10
CA ILE A 32 12.86 -24.68 -26.63
C ILE A 32 13.81 -24.24 -27.74
N MET A 33 15.10 -24.56 -27.60
CA MET A 33 16.11 -24.28 -28.62
C MET A 33 15.83 -25.04 -29.93
N ALA A 34 15.26 -26.23 -29.89
CA ALA A 34 14.81 -26.95 -31.07
C ALA A 34 13.76 -26.15 -31.84
N ASN A 35 12.81 -25.53 -31.17
CA ASN A 35 11.81 -24.64 -31.77
C ASN A 35 12.47 -23.42 -32.46
N ALA A 36 13.50 -22.86 -31.84
CA ALA A 36 14.25 -21.74 -32.43
C ALA A 36 14.95 -22.20 -33.74
N ALA A 37 15.60 -23.36 -33.71
CA ALA A 37 16.26 -23.91 -34.90
C ALA A 37 15.26 -24.19 -36.04
N GLU A 38 14.07 -24.70 -35.71
CA GLU A 38 13.06 -25.03 -36.70
C GLU A 38 12.39 -23.77 -37.29
N ARG A 39 12.13 -22.76 -36.49
CA ARG A 39 11.32 -21.60 -36.89
C ARG A 39 12.13 -20.35 -37.25
N LEU A 40 13.31 -20.17 -36.68
CA LEU A 40 14.15 -19.00 -36.89
C LEU A 40 15.33 -19.24 -37.81
N LEU A 41 15.54 -20.50 -38.27
CA LEU A 41 16.63 -20.82 -39.17
C LEU A 41 16.46 -20.07 -40.51
N GLY A 42 17.45 -19.26 -40.86
CA GLY A 42 17.42 -18.44 -42.07
C GLY A 42 16.94 -17.01 -41.90
N PHE A 43 16.34 -16.66 -40.73
CA PHE A 43 15.99 -15.27 -40.44
C PHE A 43 17.23 -14.48 -40.02
N LYS A 44 17.27 -13.22 -40.43
CA LYS A 44 18.26 -12.25 -39.96
C LYS A 44 17.81 -11.65 -38.60
N ILE A 45 18.76 -11.13 -37.84
CA ILE A 45 18.50 -10.53 -36.52
C ILE A 45 17.35 -9.50 -36.57
N PRO A 46 17.28 -8.56 -37.54
CA PRO A 46 16.16 -7.59 -37.58
C PRO A 46 14.79 -8.24 -37.86
N GLU A 47 14.75 -9.38 -38.52
CA GLU A 47 13.50 -10.12 -38.79
C GLU A 47 13.01 -10.83 -37.53
N ILE A 48 13.95 -11.40 -36.76
CA ILE A 48 13.65 -12.00 -35.45
C ILE A 48 13.19 -10.93 -34.46
N GLU A 49 13.83 -9.77 -34.47
CA GLU A 49 13.46 -8.63 -33.64
C GLU A 49 12.02 -8.17 -33.93
N LYS A 50 11.68 -8.02 -35.21
CA LYS A 50 10.33 -7.62 -35.62
C LYS A 50 9.29 -8.67 -35.26
N LEU A 51 9.59 -9.95 -35.43
CA LEU A 51 8.72 -11.05 -35.06
C LEU A 51 8.44 -11.02 -33.52
N ALA A 52 9.49 -10.88 -32.74
CA ALA A 52 9.36 -10.77 -31.26
C ALA A 52 8.55 -9.53 -30.88
N GLU A 53 8.77 -8.39 -31.52
CA GLU A 53 8.00 -7.15 -31.29
C GLU A 53 6.51 -7.37 -31.56
N GLU A 54 6.14 -7.98 -32.66
CA GLU A 54 4.74 -8.27 -33.01
C GLU A 54 4.06 -9.21 -32.01
N ILE A 55 4.77 -10.24 -31.52
CA ILE A 55 4.28 -11.16 -30.50
C ILE A 55 4.05 -10.43 -29.19
N ILE A 56 5.02 -9.65 -28.74
CA ILE A 56 4.94 -8.92 -27.47
C ILE A 56 3.82 -7.88 -27.53
N LEU A 57 3.72 -7.11 -28.62
CA LEU A 57 2.63 -6.15 -28.82
C LEU A 57 1.25 -6.81 -28.75
N GLY A 58 1.10 -7.99 -29.36
CA GLY A 58 -0.14 -8.77 -29.30
C GLY A 58 -0.49 -9.17 -27.87
N GLN A 59 0.46 -9.70 -27.12
CA GLN A 59 0.23 -10.14 -25.75
C GLN A 59 0.00 -8.96 -24.78
N LEU A 60 0.70 -7.85 -24.95
CA LEU A 60 0.46 -6.63 -24.19
C LEU A 60 -0.97 -6.13 -24.38
N ARG A 61 -1.47 -6.08 -25.63
CA ARG A 61 -2.86 -5.66 -25.90
C ARG A 61 -3.88 -6.56 -25.22
N LEU A 62 -3.68 -7.89 -25.28
CA LEU A 62 -4.57 -8.84 -24.63
C LEU A 62 -4.55 -8.69 -23.10
N THR A 63 -3.38 -8.53 -22.52
CA THR A 63 -3.22 -8.36 -21.07
C THR A 63 -3.85 -7.05 -20.61
N VAL A 64 -3.61 -5.96 -21.31
CA VAL A 64 -4.22 -4.65 -21.01
C VAL A 64 -5.75 -4.72 -21.12
N ALA A 65 -6.29 -5.37 -22.15
CA ALA A 65 -7.73 -5.51 -22.35
C ALA A 65 -8.43 -6.37 -21.26
N SER A 66 -7.68 -7.21 -20.56
CA SER A 66 -8.22 -8.05 -19.48
C SER A 66 -8.23 -7.39 -18.12
N LEU A 67 -7.63 -6.21 -17.94
CA LEU A 67 -7.45 -5.52 -16.69
C LEU A 67 -8.13 -4.15 -16.66
N THR A 68 -8.51 -3.70 -15.46
CA THR A 68 -8.95 -2.31 -15.25
C THR A 68 -7.75 -1.39 -15.05
N ILE A 69 -7.94 -0.09 -15.29
CA ILE A 69 -6.87 0.90 -15.08
C ILE A 69 -6.46 0.96 -13.62
N GLU A 70 -7.43 0.82 -12.70
CA GLU A 70 -7.14 0.78 -11.26
C GLU A 70 -6.20 -0.38 -10.91
N GLN A 71 -6.46 -1.59 -11.44
CA GLN A 71 -5.61 -2.75 -11.20
C GLN A 71 -4.19 -2.56 -11.74
N ILE A 72 -4.08 -2.01 -12.95
CA ILE A 72 -2.79 -1.74 -13.59
C ILE A 72 -1.97 -0.71 -12.79
N ASN A 73 -2.63 0.30 -12.21
CA ASN A 73 -1.96 1.39 -11.50
C ASN A 73 -1.67 1.07 -10.04
N GLN A 74 -2.56 0.32 -9.35
CA GLN A 74 -2.41 -0.03 -7.94
C GLN A 74 -1.41 -1.16 -7.70
N ASP A 75 -1.40 -2.15 -8.59
CA ASP A 75 -0.53 -3.34 -8.45
C ASP A 75 0.31 -3.55 -9.71
N ARG A 76 1.33 -2.69 -9.86
CA ARG A 76 2.27 -2.75 -10.98
C ARG A 76 3.06 -4.06 -11.02
N ASP A 77 3.35 -4.65 -9.88
CA ASP A 77 4.12 -5.90 -9.79
C ASP A 77 3.31 -7.08 -10.27
N ALA A 78 2.03 -7.17 -9.91
CA ALA A 78 1.12 -8.18 -10.43
C ALA A 78 0.93 -8.01 -11.95
N PHE A 79 0.78 -6.78 -12.43
CA PHE A 79 0.70 -6.48 -13.86
C PHE A 79 1.96 -6.92 -14.64
N LEU A 80 3.15 -6.58 -14.12
CA LEU A 80 4.44 -7.02 -14.68
C LEU A 80 4.56 -8.54 -14.73
N SER A 81 4.17 -9.22 -13.65
CA SER A 81 4.21 -10.68 -13.55
C SER A 81 3.30 -11.33 -14.59
N LEU A 82 2.09 -10.79 -14.78
CA LEU A 82 1.13 -11.28 -15.74
C LEU A 82 1.62 -11.11 -17.20
N ILE A 83 2.18 -9.93 -17.50
CA ILE A 83 2.80 -9.67 -18.82
C ILE A 83 3.95 -10.63 -19.06
N THR A 84 4.86 -10.75 -18.09
CA THR A 84 6.02 -11.62 -18.18
C THR A 84 5.59 -13.07 -18.47
N GLN A 85 4.59 -13.57 -17.76
CA GLN A 85 4.09 -14.93 -17.95
C GLN A 85 3.48 -15.12 -19.32
N ASN A 86 2.61 -14.21 -19.76
CA ASN A 86 1.92 -14.33 -21.06
C ASN A 86 2.88 -14.19 -22.22
N VAL A 87 3.80 -13.22 -22.15
CA VAL A 87 4.81 -12.97 -23.18
C VAL A 87 5.80 -14.12 -23.26
N ASP A 88 6.30 -14.63 -22.14
CA ASP A 88 7.27 -15.75 -22.14
C ASP A 88 6.66 -17.02 -22.72
N GLN A 89 5.39 -17.33 -22.42
CA GLN A 89 4.69 -18.48 -23.00
C GLN A 89 4.64 -18.43 -24.53
N GLU A 90 4.36 -17.26 -25.11
CA GLU A 90 4.29 -17.11 -26.55
C GLU A 90 5.69 -17.10 -27.21
N LEU A 91 6.65 -16.41 -26.60
CA LEU A 91 8.04 -16.39 -27.10
C LEU A 91 8.69 -17.78 -27.10
N ARG A 92 8.41 -18.61 -26.09
CA ARG A 92 8.91 -20.01 -26.04
C ARG A 92 8.47 -20.86 -27.21
N LYS A 93 7.29 -20.60 -27.77
CA LYS A 93 6.82 -21.30 -28.96
C LYS A 93 7.74 -21.08 -30.19
N PHE A 94 8.42 -19.93 -30.19
CA PHE A 94 9.40 -19.56 -31.23
C PHE A 94 10.85 -19.79 -30.82
N GLY A 95 11.07 -20.40 -29.66
CA GLY A 95 12.42 -20.67 -29.14
C GLY A 95 13.11 -19.47 -28.52
N LEU A 96 12.36 -18.40 -28.28
CA LEU A 96 12.82 -17.19 -27.60
C LEU A 96 12.43 -17.23 -26.11
N THR A 97 13.20 -16.54 -25.29
CA THR A 97 12.90 -16.34 -23.87
C THR A 97 13.08 -14.88 -23.51
N GLN A 98 12.25 -14.42 -22.61
CA GLN A 98 12.35 -13.09 -22.05
C GLN A 98 13.38 -13.07 -20.93
N LEU A 99 14.35 -12.15 -21.01
CA LEU A 99 15.41 -11.98 -20.00
C LEU A 99 15.08 -10.87 -19.01
N ASN A 100 14.52 -9.79 -19.50
CA ASN A 100 14.15 -8.63 -18.67
C ASN A 100 12.99 -7.86 -19.29
N VAL A 101 12.14 -7.28 -18.43
CA VAL A 101 11.08 -6.35 -18.78
C VAL A 101 11.20 -5.10 -17.95
N ASN A 102 11.08 -3.97 -18.59
CA ASN A 102 10.97 -2.68 -17.94
C ASN A 102 9.78 -1.93 -18.54
N ILE A 103 8.81 -1.55 -17.72
CA ILE A 103 7.68 -0.72 -18.10
C ILE A 103 7.92 0.67 -17.55
N VAL A 104 7.84 1.66 -18.41
CA VAL A 104 7.92 3.08 -18.06
C VAL A 104 6.56 3.55 -17.56
N ASP A 105 6.37 4.82 -17.31
CA ASP A 105 5.10 5.34 -16.80
C ASP A 105 3.94 5.12 -17.77
N ILE A 106 2.86 4.56 -17.22
CA ILE A 106 1.62 4.32 -17.93
C ILE A 106 0.81 5.61 -17.95
N THR A 107 0.43 6.05 -19.12
CA THR A 107 -0.37 7.26 -19.31
C THR A 107 -1.68 6.93 -20.02
N ASP A 108 -2.72 7.70 -19.73
CA ASP A 108 -4.00 7.61 -20.43
C ASP A 108 -4.30 8.91 -21.19
N GLU A 109 -5.12 8.82 -22.25
CA GLU A 109 -5.50 9.97 -23.08
C GLU A 109 -6.64 10.79 -22.45
N SER A 110 -7.28 10.30 -21.38
CA SER A 110 -8.48 10.89 -20.79
C SER A 110 -8.28 11.52 -19.41
N ASP A 111 -7.04 11.63 -18.94
CA ASP A 111 -6.68 12.11 -17.59
C ASP A 111 -7.41 11.37 -16.44
N TYR A 112 -7.82 10.13 -16.74
CA TYR A 112 -8.55 9.30 -15.78
C TYR A 112 -7.66 8.86 -14.61
N ILE A 113 -6.40 8.50 -14.89
CA ILE A 113 -5.41 8.13 -13.87
C ILE A 113 -5.16 9.31 -12.91
N GLU A 114 -5.02 10.53 -13.45
CA GLU A 114 -4.87 11.73 -12.63
C GLU A 114 -6.11 11.99 -11.77
N SER A 115 -7.29 11.81 -12.33
CA SER A 115 -8.57 11.98 -11.61
C SER A 115 -8.74 10.98 -10.48
N ILE A 116 -8.35 9.71 -10.68
CA ILE A 116 -8.33 8.69 -9.63
C ILE A 116 -7.35 9.08 -8.53
N GLY A 117 -6.15 9.54 -8.90
CA GLY A 117 -5.15 10.02 -7.96
C GLY A 117 -5.66 11.17 -7.09
N LYS A 118 -6.31 12.16 -7.69
CA LYS A 118 -6.94 13.28 -6.97
C LYS A 118 -8.05 12.80 -6.01
N LYS A 119 -8.90 11.87 -6.44
CA LYS A 119 -9.94 11.28 -5.59
C LYS A 119 -9.34 10.51 -4.42
N ALA A 120 -8.34 9.67 -4.68
CA ALA A 120 -7.66 8.90 -3.63
C ALA A 120 -6.98 9.83 -2.61
N ALA A 121 -6.29 10.87 -3.07
CA ALA A 121 -5.66 11.87 -2.21
C ALA A 121 -6.69 12.62 -1.36
N ALA A 122 -7.81 13.06 -1.93
CA ALA A 122 -8.87 13.74 -1.20
C ALA A 122 -9.48 12.83 -0.12
N THR A 123 -9.75 11.56 -0.46
CA THR A 123 -10.29 10.58 0.50
C THR A 123 -9.30 10.31 1.64
N ALA A 124 -8.00 10.19 1.34
CA ALA A 124 -6.97 9.98 2.34
C ALA A 124 -6.86 11.18 3.31
N VAL A 125 -6.94 12.41 2.80
CA VAL A 125 -6.93 13.63 3.60
C VAL A 125 -8.15 13.70 4.53
N GLU A 126 -9.36 13.39 4.01
CA GLU A 126 -10.57 13.41 4.84
C GLU A 126 -10.55 12.30 5.91
N ASN A 127 -10.09 11.10 5.60
CA ASN A 127 -9.90 10.04 6.58
C ASN A 127 -8.91 10.45 7.68
N ALA A 128 -7.76 11.03 7.30
CA ALA A 128 -6.80 11.53 8.26
C ALA A 128 -7.37 12.63 9.17
N ARG A 129 -8.22 13.52 8.64
CA ARG A 129 -8.92 14.54 9.45
C ARG A 129 -9.87 13.91 10.47
N VAL A 130 -10.63 12.90 10.06
CA VAL A 130 -11.53 12.15 10.95
C VAL A 130 -10.73 11.45 12.06
N ASP A 131 -9.62 10.81 11.71
CA ASP A 131 -8.76 10.12 12.66
C ASP A 131 -8.15 11.09 13.68
N VAL A 132 -7.68 12.25 13.25
CA VAL A 132 -7.18 13.32 14.15
C VAL A 132 -8.29 13.81 15.07
N ALA A 133 -9.48 14.12 14.54
CA ALA A 133 -10.60 14.59 15.36
C ALA A 133 -11.05 13.53 16.38
N ASN A 134 -11.03 12.25 16.03
CA ASN A 134 -11.31 11.17 16.97
C ASN A 134 -10.24 11.07 18.07
N ALA A 135 -8.96 11.16 17.70
CA ALA A 135 -7.86 11.15 18.66
C ALA A 135 -7.91 12.34 19.63
N GLU A 136 -8.22 13.54 19.14
CA GLU A 136 -8.41 14.74 19.98
C GLU A 136 -9.58 14.59 20.95
N ARG A 137 -10.72 14.07 20.47
CA ARG A 137 -11.88 13.79 21.33
C ARG A 137 -11.53 12.78 22.41
N ASP A 138 -10.92 11.68 22.06
CA ASP A 138 -10.57 10.62 23.01
C ASP A 138 -9.52 11.08 24.01
N GLY A 139 -8.58 11.91 23.58
CA GLY A 139 -7.61 12.58 24.44
C GLY A 139 -8.28 13.55 25.43
N ALA A 140 -9.23 14.36 24.97
CA ALA A 140 -9.97 15.28 25.83
C ALA A 140 -10.84 14.55 26.88
N ILE A 141 -11.51 13.46 26.47
CA ILE A 141 -12.27 12.61 27.39
C ILE A 141 -11.35 11.97 28.44
N GLY A 142 -10.21 11.42 28.02
CA GLY A 142 -9.22 10.84 28.93
C GLY A 142 -8.67 11.84 29.93
N ALA A 143 -8.36 13.07 29.51
CA ALA A 143 -7.91 14.15 30.37
C ALA A 143 -8.99 14.58 31.39
N ALA A 144 -10.25 14.65 30.95
CA ALA A 144 -11.37 14.98 31.83
C ALA A 144 -11.61 13.90 32.91
N ILE A 145 -11.52 12.62 32.52
CA ILE A 145 -11.65 11.49 33.46
C ILE A 145 -10.51 11.53 34.50
N ALA A 146 -9.26 11.68 34.05
CA ALA A 146 -8.10 11.75 34.92
C ALA A 146 -8.17 12.96 35.90
N SER A 147 -8.67 14.11 35.44
CA SER A 147 -8.89 15.27 36.28
C SER A 147 -9.94 15.00 37.37
N LYS A 148 -11.06 14.39 36.97
CA LYS A 148 -12.14 14.01 37.93
C LYS A 148 -11.62 13.03 38.99
N GLU A 149 -10.91 11.96 38.56
CA GLU A 149 -10.37 10.98 39.51
C GLU A 149 -9.38 11.61 40.48
N ARG A 150 -8.51 12.49 39.97
CA ARG A 150 -7.58 13.26 40.82
C ARG A 150 -8.32 14.13 41.86
N GLU A 151 -9.35 14.86 41.46
CA GLU A 151 -10.13 15.69 42.36
C GLU A 151 -10.83 14.86 43.44
N ILE A 152 -11.43 13.73 43.09
CA ILE A 152 -12.06 12.82 44.05
C ILE A 152 -11.03 12.29 45.06
N THR A 153 -9.88 11.79 44.57
CA THR A 153 -8.82 11.24 45.42
C THR A 153 -8.24 12.30 46.39
N VAL A 154 -8.05 13.53 45.91
CA VAL A 154 -7.58 14.64 46.73
C VAL A 154 -8.62 14.97 47.80
N ALA A 155 -9.92 15.07 47.46
CA ALA A 155 -10.99 15.34 48.41
C ALA A 155 -11.13 14.25 49.47
N GLU A 156 -11.05 12.96 49.08
CA GLU A 156 -11.06 11.83 50.03
C GLU A 156 -9.87 11.85 50.98
N ASN A 157 -8.67 12.12 50.50
CA ASN A 157 -7.48 12.23 51.33
C ASN A 157 -7.53 13.42 52.27
N MET A 158 -8.06 14.56 51.82
CA MET A 158 -8.28 15.71 52.70
C MET A 158 -9.30 15.43 53.84
N ALA A 159 -10.42 14.78 53.50
CA ALA A 159 -11.43 14.38 54.48
C ALA A 159 -10.88 13.35 55.48
N ALA A 160 -10.07 12.39 55.02
CA ALA A 160 -9.41 11.43 55.90
C ALA A 160 -8.38 12.09 56.83
N ALA A 161 -7.60 13.04 56.31
CA ALA A 161 -6.66 13.82 57.12
C ALA A 161 -7.34 14.66 58.17
N GLU A 162 -8.49 15.29 57.85
CA GLU A 162 -9.26 16.08 58.81
C GLU A 162 -9.90 15.23 59.92
N LYS A 163 -10.44 14.04 59.52
CA LYS A 163 -10.92 13.05 60.51
C LYS A 163 -9.80 12.61 61.46
N GLY A 164 -8.61 12.34 60.91
CA GLY A 164 -7.43 11.97 61.71
C GLY A 164 -6.99 13.06 62.69
N ARG A 165 -6.99 14.30 62.24
CA ARG A 165 -6.69 15.47 63.12
C ARG A 165 -7.69 15.59 64.24
N LYS A 166 -9.00 15.54 63.94
CA LYS A 166 -10.06 15.61 64.98
C LYS A 166 -10.00 14.46 65.98
N ALA A 167 -9.67 13.24 65.48
CA ALA A 167 -9.47 12.09 66.38
C ALA A 167 -8.26 12.27 67.31
N ALA A 168 -7.15 12.82 66.80
CA ALA A 168 -5.95 13.10 67.60
C ALA A 168 -6.21 14.22 68.67
N ASP A 169 -6.92 15.27 68.27
CA ASP A 169 -7.31 16.36 69.20
C ASP A 169 -8.22 15.82 70.31
N CYS A 170 -9.17 14.94 70.02
CA CYS A 170 -10.03 14.30 70.97
C CYS A 170 -9.26 13.45 71.99
N LEU A 171 -8.24 12.70 71.53
CA LEU A 171 -7.37 11.90 72.39
C LEU A 171 -6.48 12.74 73.28
N LEU A 172 -6.00 13.89 72.78
CA LEU A 172 -5.24 14.86 73.64
C LEU A 172 -6.10 15.45 74.71
N TYR A 173 -7.38 15.73 74.44
CA TYR A 173 -8.32 16.31 75.43
C TYR A 173 -8.79 15.30 76.50
N THR A 174 -8.84 14.01 76.13
CA THR A 174 -9.27 12.92 77.03
C THR A 174 -8.10 12.26 77.79
N SER A 175 -6.84 12.59 77.42
CA SER A 175 -5.65 12.11 78.15
C SER A 175 -5.56 12.74 79.54
N PRO A 176 -5.48 11.96 80.63
CA PRO A 176 -5.35 12.54 81.98
C PRO A 176 -4.08 13.35 82.07
N SER A 177 -4.23 14.58 82.65
CA SER A 177 -3.10 15.47 82.83
C SER A 177 -2.03 14.82 83.71
N PRO A 178 -0.74 14.99 83.43
CA PRO A 178 0.34 14.47 84.31
C PRO A 178 0.29 14.98 85.75
N ARG A 179 -0.56 15.93 86.03
CA ARG A 179 -0.79 16.44 87.38
C ARG A 179 -1.73 15.58 88.22
N ASP A 180 -2.58 14.75 87.63
CA ASP A 180 -3.54 13.89 88.33
C ASP A 180 -2.95 12.56 88.79
N SER A 181 -1.75 12.24 88.43
CA SER A 181 -1.06 10.98 88.79
C SER A 181 -0.21 11.10 90.07
N ARG A 182 -0.35 12.22 90.79
CA ARG A 182 0.27 12.43 92.14
C ARG A 182 -0.78 12.57 93.21
N LYS A 183 -1.39 11.48 93.58
CA LYS A 183 -1.97 11.22 94.87
C LYS A 183 -1.73 9.76 95.29
#